data_fcb4819d6246712cdac02f089a64c477
#
_entry.id   fcb4819d6246712cdac02f089a64c477
#
_cell.length_a   1.000
_cell.length_b   1.000
_cell.length_c   1.000
_cell.angle_alpha   90.00
_cell.angle_beta   90.00
_cell.angle_gamma   90.00
#
_symmetry.space_group_name_H-M   'P 1'
#
loop_
_entity.id
_entity.type
_entity.pdbx_description
1 polymer ?
#
loop_
_entity_poly.entity_id
_entity_poly.type
_entity_poly.pdbx_seq_one_letter_code
_entity_poly.pdbx_strand_id
1 'polypeptide(L)'
;MHSLRCLNLGVRFKIVDSFPRLVAFDLDGTLLRSDGTVAPRVRDAINSLKRRECVLVLSTGRPWAQVTRIAKEIGGVDYYVCLNGAMVVGADGSRLTERTMSPQQTRTSAELARQLIPDIALAADMADGRHIWDQHFVHEFPADFAIDAVRVPDATAAVDSPALAWLLDCKELDQSRRARRRARVSISRVAGTV
;
A
#
# COMPACT_ATOMS: atom_id res chain seq x y z
N MET A 1 -36.77 -10.69 8.23
CA MET A 1 -36.28 -10.83 6.84
C MET A 1 -36.38 -9.48 6.16
N HIS A 2 -35.27 -8.72 6.15
CA HIS A 2 -35.22 -7.44 5.46
C HIS A 2 -34.30 -7.59 4.24
N SER A 3 -34.88 -7.56 3.07
CA SER A 3 -34.18 -7.59 1.79
C SER A 3 -33.84 -6.16 1.37
N LEU A 4 -32.56 -5.80 1.42
CA LEU A 4 -32.06 -4.59 0.78
C LEU A 4 -31.89 -4.86 -0.72
N ARG A 5 -32.77 -4.29 -1.54
CA ARG A 5 -32.61 -4.27 -2.99
C ARG A 5 -31.65 -3.15 -3.37
N CYS A 6 -30.44 -3.50 -3.77
CA CYS A 6 -29.61 -2.58 -4.56
C CYS A 6 -30.09 -2.60 -6.01
N LEU A 7 -30.53 -1.45 -6.48
CA LEU A 7 -31.04 -1.25 -7.83
C LEU A 7 -29.94 -1.46 -8.89
N ASN A 8 -30.20 -2.34 -9.84
CA ASN A 8 -29.64 -2.44 -11.21
C ASN A 8 -28.42 -3.31 -11.52
N LEU A 9 -28.07 -4.33 -10.75
CA LEU A 9 -27.05 -5.29 -11.23
C LEU A 9 -27.43 -6.76 -11.16
N GLY A 10 -28.67 -7.14 -10.87
CA GLY A 10 -29.10 -8.55 -10.92
C GLY A 10 -28.34 -9.51 -9.97
N VAL A 11 -27.44 -9.01 -9.15
CA VAL A 11 -26.64 -9.80 -8.22
C VAL A 11 -27.43 -9.98 -6.93
N ARG A 12 -27.89 -11.21 -6.68
CA ARG A 12 -28.46 -11.60 -5.38
C ARG A 12 -27.30 -11.84 -4.40
N PHE A 13 -27.04 -10.89 -3.51
CA PHE A 13 -26.21 -11.16 -2.35
C PHE A 13 -26.98 -12.08 -1.40
N LYS A 14 -26.50 -13.31 -1.22
CA LYS A 14 -26.96 -14.18 -0.16
C LYS A 14 -26.40 -13.63 1.14
N ILE A 15 -27.23 -13.03 1.99
CA ILE A 15 -26.81 -12.69 3.36
C ILE A 15 -26.61 -14.04 4.05
N VAL A 16 -25.35 -14.43 4.19
CA VAL A 16 -24.98 -15.57 5.02
C VAL A 16 -25.03 -15.06 6.46
N ASP A 17 -25.85 -15.66 7.29
CA ASP A 17 -25.99 -15.34 8.74
C ASP A 17 -24.71 -15.71 9.54
N SER A 18 -23.56 -15.76 8.89
CA SER A 18 -22.27 -16.04 9.51
C SER A 18 -21.45 -14.77 9.62
N PHE A 19 -20.97 -14.50 10.81
CA PHE A 19 -20.04 -13.43 11.08
C PHE A 19 -18.71 -13.68 10.32
N PRO A 20 -18.06 -12.65 9.75
CA PRO A 20 -16.83 -12.85 9.01
C PRO A 20 -15.72 -13.37 9.93
N ARG A 21 -14.99 -14.37 9.46
CA ARG A 21 -13.83 -14.93 10.19
C ARG A 21 -12.55 -14.10 9.97
N LEU A 22 -12.50 -13.35 8.87
CA LEU A 22 -11.41 -12.46 8.51
C LEU A 22 -11.97 -11.20 7.90
N VAL A 23 -11.39 -10.06 8.27
CA VAL A 23 -11.68 -8.75 7.67
C VAL A 23 -10.37 -8.07 7.30
N ALA A 24 -10.23 -7.71 6.03
CA ALA A 24 -9.13 -6.90 5.53
C ALA A 24 -9.60 -5.46 5.33
N PHE A 25 -8.79 -4.50 5.77
CA PHE A 25 -9.04 -3.07 5.63
C PHE A 25 -7.95 -2.42 4.79
N ASP A 26 -8.35 -1.59 3.85
CA ASP A 26 -7.44 -0.60 3.28
C ASP A 26 -7.35 0.62 4.20
N LEU A 27 -6.26 1.38 4.12
CA LEU A 27 -6.01 2.53 4.98
C LEU A 27 -6.50 3.84 4.35
N ASP A 28 -5.89 4.23 3.25
CA ASP A 28 -6.02 5.58 2.71
C ASP A 28 -7.36 5.77 1.97
N GLY A 29 -8.22 6.61 2.53
CA GLY A 29 -9.57 6.82 1.99
C GLY A 29 -10.58 5.74 2.35
N THR A 30 -10.21 4.77 3.22
CA THR A 30 -11.09 3.70 3.73
C THR A 30 -11.14 3.73 5.25
N LEU A 31 -10.07 3.31 5.94
CA LEU A 31 -9.99 3.33 7.40
C LEU A 31 -9.67 4.71 7.94
N LEU A 32 -8.77 5.42 7.25
CA LEU A 32 -8.31 6.76 7.61
C LEU A 32 -9.21 7.84 7.02
N ARG A 33 -9.48 8.87 7.81
CA ARG A 33 -10.03 10.14 7.36
C ARG A 33 -8.97 10.92 6.57
N SER A 34 -9.38 12.02 5.95
CA SER A 34 -8.49 12.93 5.23
C SER A 34 -7.43 13.60 6.12
N ASP A 35 -7.67 13.67 7.44
CA ASP A 35 -6.74 14.17 8.45
C ASP A 35 -5.78 13.09 8.99
N GLY A 36 -5.82 11.87 8.44
CA GLY A 36 -4.98 10.74 8.86
C GLY A 36 -5.43 10.05 10.15
N THR A 37 -6.61 10.38 10.68
CA THR A 37 -7.15 9.80 11.93
C THR A 37 -8.16 8.70 11.67
N VAL A 38 -8.32 7.78 12.64
CA VAL A 38 -9.38 6.76 12.66
C VAL A 38 -10.59 7.28 13.45
N ALA A 39 -11.77 7.25 12.82
CA ALA A 39 -13.00 7.70 13.50
C ALA A 39 -13.30 6.83 14.73
N PRO A 40 -13.80 7.39 15.87
CA PRO A 40 -14.14 6.62 17.06
C PRO A 40 -15.08 5.45 16.76
N ARG A 41 -16.13 5.67 15.98
CA ARG A 41 -17.08 4.63 15.57
C ARG A 41 -16.44 3.47 14.80
N VAL A 42 -15.40 3.76 14.00
CA VAL A 42 -14.65 2.73 13.25
C VAL A 42 -13.80 1.91 14.22
N ARG A 43 -13.16 2.57 15.19
CA ARG A 43 -12.42 1.90 16.26
C ARG A 43 -13.31 0.97 17.07
N ASP A 44 -14.53 1.41 17.43
CA ASP A 44 -15.50 0.60 18.16
C ASP A 44 -15.95 -0.63 17.34
N ALA A 45 -16.16 -0.46 16.04
CA ALA A 45 -16.47 -1.58 15.13
C ALA A 45 -15.33 -2.60 15.08
N ILE A 46 -14.08 -2.15 14.93
CA ILE A 46 -12.88 -3.01 14.95
C ILE A 46 -12.77 -3.76 16.28
N ASN A 47 -12.98 -3.09 17.39
CA ASN A 47 -12.99 -3.72 18.72
C ASN A 47 -14.11 -4.79 18.83
N SER A 48 -15.25 -4.59 18.18
CA SER A 48 -16.31 -5.59 18.12
C SER A 48 -15.91 -6.81 17.31
N LEU A 49 -15.17 -6.63 16.21
CA LEU A 49 -14.60 -7.73 15.43
C LEU A 49 -13.62 -8.56 16.26
N LYS A 50 -12.72 -7.90 16.99
CA LYS A 50 -11.75 -8.55 17.87
C LYS A 50 -12.41 -9.39 18.96
N ARG A 51 -13.44 -8.87 19.62
CA ARG A 51 -14.20 -9.62 20.63
C ARG A 51 -14.85 -10.89 20.10
N ARG A 52 -15.00 -10.99 18.77
CA ARG A 52 -15.53 -12.16 18.08
C ARG A 52 -14.46 -13.01 17.42
N GLU A 53 -13.19 -12.79 17.81
CA GLU A 53 -12.03 -13.55 17.32
C GLU A 53 -11.89 -13.50 15.78
N CYS A 54 -12.33 -12.39 15.17
CA CYS A 54 -12.16 -12.16 13.75
C CYS A 54 -10.71 -11.79 13.46
N VAL A 55 -10.09 -12.47 12.50
CA VAL A 55 -8.73 -12.14 12.03
C VAL A 55 -8.78 -10.79 11.31
N LEU A 56 -7.92 -9.88 11.73
CA LEU A 56 -7.83 -8.53 11.18
C LEU A 56 -6.57 -8.34 10.35
N VAL A 57 -6.73 -7.82 9.15
CA VAL A 57 -5.64 -7.57 8.20
C VAL A 57 -5.67 -6.11 7.76
N LEU A 58 -4.54 -5.42 7.87
CA LEU A 58 -4.34 -4.15 7.17
C LEU A 58 -3.71 -4.42 5.80
N SER A 59 -4.37 -3.95 4.72
CA SER A 59 -3.90 -4.11 3.35
C SER A 59 -3.72 -2.74 2.71
N THR A 60 -2.48 -2.36 2.37
CA THR A 60 -2.15 -1.00 1.97
C THR A 60 -0.97 -0.92 0.99
N GLY A 61 -0.91 0.17 0.24
CA GLY A 61 0.28 0.53 -0.53
C GLY A 61 1.43 1.10 0.31
N ARG A 62 1.21 1.38 1.60
CA ARG A 62 2.25 1.94 2.48
C ARG A 62 3.29 0.88 2.88
N PRO A 63 4.57 1.28 3.12
CA PRO A 63 5.57 0.43 3.77
C PRO A 63 5.16 0.06 5.21
N TRP A 64 5.62 -1.08 5.69
CA TRP A 64 5.26 -1.60 7.01
C TRP A 64 5.57 -0.64 8.16
N ALA A 65 6.73 0.02 8.14
CA ALA A 65 7.13 0.96 9.18
C ALA A 65 6.09 2.08 9.42
N GLN A 66 5.34 2.46 8.38
CA GLN A 66 4.35 3.54 8.45
C GLN A 66 2.98 3.08 8.96
N VAL A 67 2.66 1.79 8.84
CA VAL A 67 1.34 1.28 9.25
C VAL A 67 1.30 0.85 10.70
N THR A 68 2.44 0.59 11.32
CA THR A 68 2.52 0.11 12.72
C THR A 68 1.91 1.08 13.72
N ARG A 69 2.09 2.40 13.51
CA ARG A 69 1.49 3.43 14.37
C ARG A 69 -0.04 3.40 14.28
N ILE A 70 -0.57 3.36 13.06
CA ILE A 70 -2.03 3.32 12.82
C ILE A 70 -2.64 2.06 13.41
N ALA A 71 -1.96 0.91 13.23
CA ALA A 71 -2.40 -0.34 13.84
C ALA A 71 -2.49 -0.25 15.37
N LYS A 72 -1.53 0.40 16.04
CA LYS A 72 -1.59 0.64 17.49
C LYS A 72 -2.80 1.46 17.90
N GLU A 73 -3.18 2.47 17.13
CA GLU A 73 -4.35 3.31 17.41
C GLU A 73 -5.67 2.54 17.40
N ILE A 74 -5.75 1.44 16.63
CA ILE A 74 -6.92 0.56 16.56
C ILE A 74 -6.76 -0.70 17.43
N GLY A 75 -5.74 -0.73 18.30
CA GLY A 75 -5.48 -1.84 19.21
C GLY A 75 -4.80 -3.05 18.58
N GLY A 76 -4.07 -2.88 17.46
CA GLY A 76 -3.35 -3.94 16.73
C GLY A 76 -4.19 -4.67 15.68
N VAL A 77 -3.50 -5.43 14.84
CA VAL A 77 -4.07 -6.34 13.84
C VAL A 77 -3.23 -7.61 13.79
N ASP A 78 -3.77 -8.68 13.20
CA ASP A 78 -3.08 -9.97 13.12
C ASP A 78 -2.05 -9.99 11.99
N TYR A 79 -2.35 -9.32 10.86
CA TYR A 79 -1.47 -9.29 9.69
C TYR A 79 -1.46 -7.93 9.00
N TYR A 80 -0.32 -7.65 8.36
CA TYR A 80 -0.10 -6.50 7.50
C TYR A 80 0.23 -6.99 6.09
N VAL A 81 -0.52 -6.53 5.10
CA VAL A 81 -0.20 -6.68 3.67
C VAL A 81 0.23 -5.31 3.18
N CYS A 82 1.53 -5.13 3.00
CA CYS A 82 2.17 -3.85 2.70
C CYS A 82 2.66 -3.80 1.25
N LEU A 83 2.92 -2.57 0.76
CA LEU A 83 3.44 -2.32 -0.59
C LEU A 83 2.61 -3.05 -1.67
N ASN A 84 1.27 -2.96 -1.55
CA ASN A 84 0.32 -3.63 -2.46
C ASN A 84 0.52 -5.16 -2.57
N GLY A 85 0.95 -5.80 -1.49
CA GLY A 85 1.16 -7.26 -1.42
C GLY A 85 2.60 -7.71 -1.65
N ALA A 86 3.55 -6.80 -1.85
CA ALA A 86 4.96 -7.18 -1.97
C ALA A 86 5.54 -7.70 -0.64
N MET A 87 4.92 -7.34 0.49
CA MET A 87 5.34 -7.79 1.82
C MET A 87 4.12 -8.17 2.67
N VAL A 88 4.20 -9.31 3.35
CA VAL A 88 3.24 -9.73 4.38
C VAL A 88 3.98 -9.91 5.70
N VAL A 89 3.47 -9.26 6.75
CA VAL A 89 4.08 -9.25 8.08
C VAL A 89 3.05 -9.69 9.12
N GLY A 90 3.45 -10.51 10.08
CA GLY A 90 2.63 -10.91 11.22
C GLY A 90 2.54 -9.82 12.29
N ALA A 91 1.63 -9.99 13.25
CA ALA A 91 1.45 -9.07 14.38
C ALA A 91 2.72 -8.89 15.21
N ASP A 92 3.56 -9.90 15.27
CA ASP A 92 4.85 -9.94 15.98
C ASP A 92 6.00 -9.28 15.21
N GLY A 93 5.75 -8.79 13.98
CA GLY A 93 6.75 -8.21 13.09
C GLY A 93 7.50 -9.23 12.23
N SER A 94 7.16 -10.53 12.33
CA SER A 94 7.77 -11.57 11.49
C SER A 94 7.38 -11.35 10.02
N ARG A 95 8.36 -11.38 9.11
CA ARG A 95 8.14 -11.31 7.67
C ARG A 95 7.70 -12.69 7.17
N LEU A 96 6.42 -12.84 6.82
CA LEU A 96 5.84 -14.09 6.36
C LEU A 96 6.06 -14.33 4.88
N THR A 97 6.04 -13.24 4.10
CA THR A 97 6.26 -13.28 2.64
C THR A 97 6.88 -11.98 2.19
N GLU A 98 7.88 -12.09 1.31
CA GLU A 98 8.45 -10.97 0.57
C GLU A 98 8.56 -11.34 -0.91
N ARG A 99 8.15 -10.43 -1.76
CA ARG A 99 8.33 -10.53 -3.22
C ARG A 99 9.19 -9.37 -3.67
N THR A 100 10.44 -9.71 -3.97
CA THR A 100 11.45 -8.73 -4.37
C THR A 100 11.77 -8.82 -5.85
N MET A 101 12.23 -7.72 -6.39
CA MET A 101 12.92 -7.65 -7.66
C MET A 101 14.43 -7.68 -7.37
N SER A 102 15.19 -8.45 -8.16
CA SER A 102 16.65 -8.37 -8.10
C SER A 102 17.14 -6.97 -8.49
N PRO A 103 18.37 -6.55 -8.13
CA PRO A 103 18.91 -5.26 -8.55
C PRO A 103 18.87 -5.05 -10.06
N GLN A 104 19.11 -6.10 -10.84
CA GLN A 104 19.03 -6.02 -12.29
C GLN A 104 17.60 -5.80 -12.78
N GLN A 105 16.62 -6.55 -12.26
CA GLN A 105 15.20 -6.37 -12.60
C GLN A 105 14.71 -4.99 -12.22
N THR A 106 15.14 -4.50 -11.05
CA THR A 106 14.80 -3.17 -10.55
C THR A 106 15.32 -2.09 -11.48
N ARG A 107 16.61 -2.15 -11.87
CA ARG A 107 17.20 -1.21 -12.84
C ARG A 107 16.52 -1.28 -14.19
N THR A 108 16.34 -2.48 -14.76
CA THR A 108 15.69 -2.65 -16.08
C THR A 108 14.26 -2.07 -16.09
N SER A 109 13.49 -2.27 -15.03
CA SER A 109 12.13 -1.71 -14.94
C SER A 109 12.15 -0.18 -14.87
N ALA A 110 13.11 0.42 -14.16
CA ALA A 110 13.30 1.87 -14.09
C ALA A 110 13.74 2.46 -15.44
N GLU A 111 14.68 1.81 -16.11
CA GLU A 111 15.14 2.21 -17.45
C GLU A 111 13.99 2.19 -18.47
N LEU A 112 13.15 1.15 -18.46
CA LEU A 112 11.95 1.08 -19.29
C LEU A 112 10.97 2.21 -18.97
N ALA A 113 10.76 2.52 -17.68
CA ALA A 113 9.90 3.63 -17.28
C ALA A 113 10.43 4.97 -17.82
N ARG A 114 11.75 5.22 -17.76
CA ARG A 114 12.38 6.43 -18.31
C ARG A 114 12.38 6.49 -19.84
N GLN A 115 12.47 5.35 -20.54
CA GLN A 115 12.31 5.32 -21.99
C GLN A 115 10.90 5.74 -22.43
N LEU A 116 9.87 5.39 -21.63
CA LEU A 116 8.49 5.75 -21.92
C LEU A 116 8.16 7.18 -21.47
N ILE A 117 8.76 7.62 -20.36
CA ILE A 117 8.53 8.93 -19.75
C ILE A 117 9.89 9.47 -19.27
N PRO A 118 10.61 10.24 -20.11
CA PRO A 118 11.99 10.67 -19.83
C PRO A 118 12.17 11.42 -18.50
N ASP A 119 11.20 12.24 -18.10
CA ASP A 119 11.26 13.08 -16.90
C ASP A 119 10.63 12.40 -15.66
N ILE A 120 10.41 11.09 -15.71
CA ILE A 120 9.85 10.37 -14.57
C ILE A 120 10.82 10.36 -13.41
N ALA A 121 10.36 10.78 -12.24
CA ALA A 121 11.09 10.64 -11.00
C ALA A 121 10.75 9.33 -10.32
N LEU A 122 11.74 8.66 -9.76
CA LEU A 122 11.65 7.32 -9.21
C LEU A 122 12.01 7.31 -7.73
N ALA A 123 11.34 6.44 -6.99
CA ALA A 123 11.70 6.12 -5.61
C ALA A 123 11.60 4.60 -5.41
N ALA A 124 12.63 3.99 -4.85
CA ALA A 124 12.70 2.56 -4.56
C ALA A 124 12.46 2.29 -3.08
N ASP A 125 11.59 1.35 -2.77
CA ASP A 125 11.47 0.73 -1.45
C ASP A 125 12.31 -0.55 -1.47
N MET A 126 13.43 -0.55 -0.74
CA MET A 126 14.38 -1.65 -0.70
C MET A 126 13.96 -2.73 0.31
N ALA A 127 14.33 -3.99 0.06
CA ALA A 127 14.04 -5.09 0.98
C ALA A 127 14.78 -4.98 2.32
N ASP A 128 15.90 -4.27 2.35
CA ASP A 128 16.66 -3.97 3.58
C ASP A 128 16.08 -2.82 4.41
N GLY A 129 14.98 -2.21 3.96
CA GLY A 129 14.29 -1.13 4.66
C GLY A 129 14.73 0.27 4.25
N ARG A 130 15.72 0.42 3.37
CA ARG A 130 16.09 1.72 2.81
C ARG A 130 15.04 2.23 1.85
N HIS A 131 14.90 3.55 1.79
CA HIS A 131 14.13 4.26 0.77
C HIS A 131 15.08 5.11 -0.05
N ILE A 132 15.21 4.84 -1.34
CA ILE A 132 16.14 5.54 -2.25
C ILE A 132 15.31 6.36 -3.23
N TRP A 133 15.45 7.67 -3.20
CA TRP A 133 14.66 8.59 -4.02
C TRP A 133 15.54 9.40 -4.97
N ASP A 134 15.09 9.55 -6.20
CA ASP A 134 15.64 10.58 -7.08
C ASP A 134 15.57 11.95 -6.41
N GLN A 135 16.56 12.81 -6.64
CA GLN A 135 16.55 14.17 -6.08
C GLN A 135 15.32 14.99 -6.50
N HIS A 136 14.74 14.68 -7.64
CA HIS A 136 13.54 15.35 -8.20
C HIS A 136 12.23 14.63 -7.85
N PHE A 137 12.28 13.54 -7.12
CA PHE A 137 11.06 12.86 -6.68
C PHE A 137 10.35 13.75 -5.66
N VAL A 138 9.24 14.34 -6.08
CA VAL A 138 8.42 15.22 -5.25
C VAL A 138 7.03 14.58 -5.15
N HIS A 139 6.81 13.84 -4.09
CA HIS A 139 5.49 13.31 -3.79
C HIS A 139 4.99 13.92 -2.48
N GLU A 140 3.80 14.52 -2.54
CA GLU A 140 3.10 14.97 -1.35
C GLU A 140 2.50 13.74 -0.65
N PHE A 141 3.25 13.19 0.28
CA PHE A 141 2.70 12.19 1.19
C PHE A 141 1.86 12.89 2.26
N PRO A 142 0.83 12.22 2.82
CA PRO A 142 0.15 12.74 4.01
C PRO A 142 1.15 13.10 5.10
N ALA A 143 0.85 14.11 5.91
CA ALA A 143 1.78 14.65 6.92
C ALA A 143 2.24 13.61 7.96
N ASP A 144 1.49 12.51 8.12
CA ASP A 144 1.84 11.37 8.96
C ASP A 144 2.79 10.37 8.29
N PHE A 145 3.17 10.63 7.04
CA PHE A 145 3.98 9.76 6.20
C PHE A 145 5.47 10.15 6.31
N ALA A 146 6.05 9.96 7.49
CA ALA A 146 7.48 10.18 7.68
C ALA A 146 8.27 9.04 7.00
N ILE A 147 9.01 9.36 5.94
CA ILE A 147 9.98 8.47 5.30
C ILE A 147 11.35 9.11 5.42
N ASP A 148 12.27 8.40 6.05
CA ASP A 148 13.69 8.74 6.01
C ASP A 148 14.28 8.21 4.70
N ALA A 149 14.24 9.04 3.67
CA ALA A 149 14.66 8.68 2.33
C ALA A 149 16.04 9.23 2.01
N VAL A 150 16.92 8.38 1.49
CA VAL A 150 18.19 8.77 0.92
C VAL A 150 17.94 9.38 -0.47
N ARG A 151 18.24 10.67 -0.62
CA ARG A 151 18.15 11.36 -1.91
C ARG A 151 19.41 11.19 -2.71
N VAL A 152 19.26 10.76 -3.96
CA VAL A 152 20.36 10.50 -4.90
C VAL A 152 20.09 11.17 -6.25
N PRO A 153 21.14 11.49 -7.03
CA PRO A 153 20.94 12.04 -8.38
C PRO A 153 20.18 11.10 -9.30
N ASP A 154 20.39 9.78 -9.16
CA ASP A 154 19.74 8.73 -9.94
C ASP A 154 19.47 7.51 -9.06
N ALA A 155 18.21 7.30 -8.71
CA ALA A 155 17.80 6.14 -7.91
C ALA A 155 18.07 4.81 -8.63
N THR A 156 18.02 4.78 -9.97
CA THR A 156 18.30 3.57 -10.77
C THR A 156 19.73 3.09 -10.57
N ALA A 157 20.70 4.02 -10.59
CA ALA A 157 22.11 3.72 -10.40
C ALA A 157 22.43 3.32 -8.95
N ALA A 158 21.65 3.81 -7.98
CA ALA A 158 21.87 3.57 -6.55
C ALA A 158 21.28 2.24 -6.03
N VAL A 159 20.49 1.52 -6.86
CA VAL A 159 19.95 0.21 -6.49
C VAL A 159 21.06 -0.85 -6.51
N ASP A 160 21.47 -1.27 -5.32
CA ASP A 160 22.55 -2.24 -5.05
C ASP A 160 22.07 -3.56 -4.43
N SER A 161 20.83 -3.61 -3.98
CA SER A 161 20.20 -4.73 -3.30
C SER A 161 18.77 -4.97 -3.82
N PRO A 162 18.10 -6.07 -3.45
CA PRO A 162 16.72 -6.31 -3.86
C PRO A 162 15.76 -5.21 -3.43
N ALA A 163 14.83 -4.85 -4.31
CA ALA A 163 13.78 -3.88 -4.03
C ALA A 163 12.39 -4.55 -3.94
N LEU A 164 11.53 -4.00 -3.10
CA LEU A 164 10.14 -4.42 -2.92
C LEU A 164 9.21 -3.70 -3.89
N ALA A 165 9.47 -2.43 -4.16
CA ALA A 165 8.61 -1.62 -5.01
C ALA A 165 9.36 -0.43 -5.61
N TRP A 166 8.86 0.04 -6.77
CA TRP A 166 9.10 1.38 -7.31
C TRP A 166 7.87 2.25 -7.09
N LEU A 167 8.11 3.50 -6.70
CA LEU A 167 7.13 4.57 -6.79
C LEU A 167 7.53 5.46 -7.98
N LEU A 168 6.55 5.83 -8.76
CA LEU A 168 6.71 6.58 -9.99
C LEU A 168 5.99 7.92 -9.84
N ASP A 169 6.71 9.03 -10.02
CA ASP A 169 6.13 10.37 -10.04
C ASP A 169 6.36 11.01 -11.41
N CYS A 170 5.26 11.39 -12.05
CA CYS A 170 5.26 12.02 -13.36
C CYS A 170 4.36 13.23 -13.38
N LYS A 171 4.94 14.41 -13.59
CA LYS A 171 4.22 15.69 -13.62
C LYS A 171 3.13 15.73 -14.71
N GLU A 172 3.35 15.10 -15.85
CA GLU A 172 2.36 15.05 -16.94
C GLU A 172 1.14 14.20 -16.58
N LEU A 173 1.34 13.10 -15.87
CA LEU A 173 0.24 12.28 -15.36
C LEU A 173 -0.57 13.02 -14.29
N ASP A 174 0.04 13.92 -13.52
CA ASP A 174 -0.65 14.71 -12.51
C ASP A 174 -1.55 15.79 -13.13
N GLN A 175 -1.13 16.41 -14.22
CA GLN A 175 -1.96 17.41 -14.94
C GLN A 175 -3.22 16.80 -15.59
N SER A 176 -3.10 15.60 -16.17
CA SER A 176 -4.24 14.87 -16.73
C SER A 176 -5.15 14.25 -15.66
N ARG A 177 -4.65 14.07 -14.44
CA ARG A 177 -5.34 13.42 -13.30
C ARG A 177 -5.92 14.38 -12.28
N ARG A 178 -5.58 15.66 -12.29
CA ARG A 178 -6.35 16.68 -11.53
C ARG A 178 -7.83 16.70 -11.91
N ALA A 179 -8.16 16.19 -13.12
CA ALA A 179 -9.54 15.96 -13.56
C ALA A 179 -10.10 14.56 -13.15
N ARG A 180 -9.26 13.59 -12.80
CA ARG A 180 -9.68 12.23 -12.41
C ARG A 180 -8.80 11.75 -11.27
N ARG A 181 -9.33 11.69 -10.05
CA ARG A 181 -8.79 11.15 -8.78
C ARG A 181 -7.43 10.42 -8.89
N ARG A 182 -6.45 10.90 -8.10
CA ARG A 182 -5.10 10.37 -7.88
C ARG A 182 -5.09 8.84 -7.86
N ALA A 183 -4.58 8.20 -8.89
CA ALA A 183 -4.27 6.79 -8.89
C ALA A 183 -2.76 6.62 -8.71
N ARG A 184 -2.34 5.98 -7.63
CA ARG A 184 -0.97 5.48 -7.49
C ARG A 184 -0.82 4.30 -8.44
N VAL A 185 0.16 4.34 -9.33
CA VAL A 185 0.60 3.15 -10.07
C VAL A 185 1.76 2.57 -9.27
N SER A 186 1.48 1.51 -8.54
CA SER A 186 2.51 0.66 -7.95
C SER A 186 2.71 -0.53 -8.89
N ILE A 187 3.91 -0.67 -9.44
CA ILE A 187 4.25 -1.86 -10.24
C ILE A 187 4.84 -2.88 -9.28
N SER A 188 3.99 -3.66 -8.65
CA SER A 188 4.40 -4.93 -8.06
C SER A 188 4.24 -6.02 -9.12
N ARG A 189 5.31 -6.73 -9.45
CA ARG A 189 5.23 -7.84 -10.39
C ARG A 189 4.50 -8.99 -9.72
N VAL A 190 3.30 -9.31 -10.22
CA VAL A 190 2.75 -10.66 -10.07
C VAL A 190 3.65 -11.56 -10.92
N ALA A 191 4.51 -12.35 -10.30
CA ALA A 191 5.26 -13.38 -10.99
C ALA A 191 4.24 -14.42 -11.47
N GLY A 192 3.91 -14.36 -12.76
CA GLY A 192 3.26 -15.46 -13.44
C GLY A 192 4.23 -16.64 -13.46
N THR A 193 3.79 -17.75 -12.91
CA THR A 193 4.39 -19.08 -13.03
C THR A 193 4.44 -19.46 -14.52
N VAL A 194 5.60 -19.86 -14.99
CA VAL A 194 5.74 -20.85 -16.06
C VAL A 194 6.40 -22.05 -15.44
#